data_dab7cba3d0466c211c462a5e857b6315
#
_entry.id   dab7cba3d0466c211c462a5e857b6315
#
_cell.length_a   1.000
_cell.length_b   1.000
_cell.length_c   1.000
_cell.angle_alpha   90.00
_cell.angle_beta   90.00
_cell.angle_gamma   90.00
#
_symmetry.space_group_name_H-M   'P 1'
#
loop_
_entity.id
_entity.type
_entity.pdbx_description
1 polymer ?
#
loop_
_entity_poly.entity_id
_entity_poly.type
_entity_poly.pdbx_seq_one_letter_code
_entity_poly.pdbx_strand_id
1 'polypeptide(L)'
;MNPRLSTKILRPDFQGEFTASILAAAASPELISFAGGLPNPVSFPVEEMDKAAHKVLEHNGVMALQYSGTQGYLPLREWVAKRYETMGVSGVQADDIIITNGSQQVLTMIGACMLDPGDKIIVENPTYLVALQ
;
A
#
# COMPACT_ATOMS: atom_id res chain seq x y z
N MET A 1 32.28 -17.01 2.09
CA MET A 1 31.78 -16.46 0.82
C MET A 1 30.91 -15.26 1.17
N ASN A 2 31.28 -14.05 0.72
CA ASN A 2 30.38 -12.90 0.86
C ASN A 2 29.16 -13.12 -0.05
N PRO A 3 27.93 -13.00 0.44
CA PRO A 3 26.76 -13.14 -0.40
C PRO A 3 26.82 -12.05 -1.49
N ARG A 4 26.63 -12.47 -2.74
CA ARG A 4 26.60 -11.55 -3.88
C ARG A 4 25.26 -10.79 -3.86
N LEU A 5 25.26 -9.60 -3.30
CA LEU A 5 24.09 -8.73 -3.28
C LEU A 5 23.80 -8.19 -4.68
N SER A 6 22.52 -7.98 -4.97
CA SER A 6 22.09 -7.31 -6.19
C SER A 6 22.63 -5.87 -6.22
N THR A 7 23.05 -5.40 -7.40
CA THR A 7 23.46 -4.00 -7.60
C THR A 7 22.35 -2.98 -7.25
N LYS A 8 21.10 -3.42 -7.26
CA LYS A 8 19.97 -2.58 -6.82
C LYS A 8 20.06 -2.20 -5.32
N ILE A 9 20.54 -3.13 -4.48
CA ILE A 9 20.71 -2.90 -3.03
C ILE A 9 21.93 -2.02 -2.72
N LEU A 10 22.89 -1.98 -3.63
CA LEU A 10 24.14 -1.24 -3.44
C LEU A 10 24.05 0.23 -3.89
N ARG A 11 22.91 0.68 -4.38
CA ARG A 11 22.71 2.09 -4.75
C ARG A 11 22.51 2.93 -3.48
N PRO A 12 23.11 4.15 -3.41
CA PRO A 12 22.84 5.08 -2.33
C PRO A 12 21.34 5.41 -2.30
N ASP A 13 20.70 5.20 -1.16
CA ASP A 13 19.29 5.50 -0.95
C ASP A 13 19.10 6.85 -0.25
N PHE A 14 19.46 7.93 -0.93
CA PHE A 14 19.26 9.28 -0.40
C PHE A 14 17.80 9.61 -0.10
N GLN A 15 16.87 9.05 -0.86
CA GLN A 15 15.44 9.31 -0.68
C GLN A 15 14.91 8.55 0.53
N GLY A 16 15.34 7.31 0.74
CA GLY A 16 15.01 6.54 1.92
C GLY A 16 15.55 7.16 3.20
N GLU A 17 16.82 7.60 3.21
CA GLU A 17 17.42 8.31 4.35
C GLU A 17 16.68 9.62 4.64
N PHE A 18 16.34 10.41 3.62
CA PHE A 18 15.57 11.64 3.76
C PHE A 18 14.17 11.38 4.32
N THR A 19 13.46 10.38 3.78
CA THR A 19 12.13 9.99 4.26
C THR A 19 12.18 9.53 5.72
N ALA A 20 13.18 8.73 6.09
CA ALA A 20 13.37 8.27 7.47
C ALA A 20 13.62 9.45 8.43
N SER A 21 14.40 10.46 8.01
CA SER A 21 14.66 11.65 8.83
C SER A 21 13.40 12.49 9.05
N ILE A 22 12.56 12.64 8.01
CA ILE A 22 11.26 13.34 8.12
C ILE A 22 10.32 12.62 9.08
N LEU A 23 10.20 11.29 8.96
CA LEU A 23 9.34 10.49 9.83
C LEU A 23 9.82 10.53 11.29
N ALA A 24 11.13 10.49 11.51
CA ALA A 24 11.71 10.63 12.85
C ALA A 24 11.41 12.01 13.46
N ALA A 25 11.55 13.08 12.68
CA ALA A 25 11.18 14.42 13.12
C ALA A 25 9.69 14.56 13.40
N ALA A 26 8.84 13.98 12.55
CA ALA A 26 7.37 14.00 12.73
C ALA A 26 6.89 13.24 13.98
N ALA A 27 7.69 12.29 14.48
CA ALA A 27 7.39 11.55 15.71
C ALA A 27 7.75 12.34 17.00
N SER A 28 8.42 13.48 16.90
CA SER A 28 8.78 14.29 18.08
C SER A 28 7.53 14.97 18.65
N PRO A 29 7.27 14.84 19.97
CA PRO A 29 6.12 15.47 20.60
C PRO A 29 6.22 17.00 20.72
N GLU A 30 7.42 17.55 20.50
CA GLU A 30 7.70 18.97 20.55
C GLU A 30 7.45 19.70 19.23
N LEU A 31 7.22 18.94 18.15
CA LEU A 31 7.08 19.47 16.80
C LEU A 31 5.64 19.35 16.30
N ILE A 32 5.11 20.44 15.74
CA ILE A 32 3.91 20.38 14.92
C ILE A 32 4.35 20.09 13.49
N SER A 33 4.19 18.82 13.08
CA SER A 33 4.67 18.37 11.77
C SER A 33 3.56 18.48 10.71
N PHE A 34 3.90 19.12 9.59
CA PHE A 34 3.10 19.11 8.36
C PHE A 34 3.68 18.14 7.30
N ALA A 35 4.69 17.35 7.69
CA ALA A 35 5.36 16.38 6.82
C ALA A 35 4.89 14.95 7.08
N GLY A 36 5.10 14.07 6.09
CA GLY A 36 4.90 12.64 6.20
C GLY A 36 3.49 12.14 5.91
N GLY A 37 2.47 12.99 5.88
CA GLY A 37 1.08 12.60 5.58
C GLY A 37 0.52 11.55 6.53
N LEU A 38 0.98 11.51 7.79
CA LEU A 38 0.52 10.54 8.77
C LEU A 38 -0.95 10.82 9.16
N PRO A 39 -1.80 9.78 9.20
CA PRO A 39 -3.18 9.95 9.65
C PRO A 39 -3.23 10.41 11.11
N ASN A 40 -4.28 11.17 11.45
CA ASN A 40 -4.50 11.59 12.83
C ASN A 40 -4.86 10.39 13.71
N PRO A 41 -4.06 10.05 14.75
CA PRO A 41 -4.33 8.89 15.62
C PRO A 41 -5.69 8.90 16.31
N VAL A 42 -6.24 10.09 16.58
CA VAL A 42 -7.56 10.25 17.22
C VAL A 42 -8.70 9.72 16.34
N SER A 43 -8.49 9.67 15.02
CA SER A 43 -9.50 9.18 14.07
C SER A 43 -9.42 7.67 13.82
N PHE A 44 -8.50 6.93 14.45
CA PHE A 44 -8.40 5.49 14.25
C PHE A 44 -9.60 4.76 14.86
N PRO A 45 -10.34 3.97 14.08
CA PRO A 45 -11.51 3.24 14.55
C PRO A 45 -11.11 1.94 15.26
N VAL A 46 -10.38 2.05 16.39
CA VAL A 46 -9.77 0.89 17.07
C VAL A 46 -10.83 -0.09 17.55
N GLU A 47 -11.92 0.41 18.16
CA GLU A 47 -12.99 -0.45 18.67
C GLU A 47 -13.75 -1.17 17.55
N GLU A 48 -14.00 -0.49 16.42
CA GLU A 48 -14.64 -1.08 15.24
C GLU A 48 -13.77 -2.15 14.60
N MET A 49 -12.45 -1.92 14.55
CA MET A 49 -11.49 -2.89 14.05
C MET A 49 -11.41 -4.13 14.95
N ASP A 50 -11.40 -3.96 16.26
CA ASP A 50 -11.42 -5.08 17.22
C ASP A 50 -12.69 -5.94 17.03
N LYS A 51 -13.85 -5.29 16.98
CA LYS A 51 -15.14 -6.00 16.74
C LYS A 51 -15.16 -6.72 15.38
N ALA A 52 -14.61 -6.10 14.34
CA ALA A 52 -14.54 -6.70 13.01
C ALA A 52 -13.60 -7.92 13.00
N ALA A 53 -12.42 -7.80 13.59
CA ALA A 53 -11.46 -8.90 13.71
C ALA A 53 -12.04 -10.07 14.50
N HIS A 54 -12.67 -9.80 15.64
CA HIS A 54 -13.33 -10.82 16.46
C HIS A 54 -14.42 -11.56 15.66
N LYS A 55 -15.28 -10.82 14.99
CA LYS A 55 -16.36 -11.39 14.15
C LYS A 55 -15.82 -12.28 13.02
N VAL A 56 -14.74 -11.86 12.36
CA VAL A 56 -14.12 -12.66 11.29
C VAL A 56 -13.56 -13.96 11.85
N LEU A 57 -12.83 -13.90 12.96
CA LEU A 57 -12.23 -15.09 13.58
C LEU A 57 -13.29 -16.04 14.11
N GLU A 58 -14.36 -15.55 14.70
CA GLU A 58 -15.45 -16.33 15.22
C GLU A 58 -16.22 -17.10 14.13
N HIS A 59 -16.54 -16.42 13.00
CA HIS A 59 -17.41 -16.98 11.98
C HIS A 59 -16.66 -17.65 10.82
N ASN A 60 -15.48 -17.15 10.47
CA ASN A 60 -14.70 -17.55 9.30
C ASN A 60 -13.20 -17.75 9.59
N GLY A 61 -12.84 -17.97 10.85
CA GLY A 61 -11.43 -17.99 11.30
C GLY A 61 -10.54 -18.94 10.49
N VAL A 62 -11.04 -20.17 10.21
CA VAL A 62 -10.27 -21.14 9.43
C VAL A 62 -9.97 -20.62 8.02
N MET A 63 -10.94 -20.02 7.34
CA MET A 63 -10.73 -19.44 6.01
C MET A 63 -9.89 -18.17 6.06
N ALA A 64 -10.09 -17.34 7.07
CA ALA A 64 -9.35 -16.09 7.21
C ALA A 64 -7.85 -16.28 7.46
N LEU A 65 -7.47 -17.41 8.08
CA LEU A 65 -6.09 -17.78 8.38
C LEU A 65 -5.45 -18.68 7.31
N GLN A 66 -6.21 -19.10 6.28
CA GLN A 66 -5.73 -19.97 5.21
C GLN A 66 -5.18 -19.15 4.03
N TYR A 67 -4.38 -19.81 3.20
CA TYR A 67 -3.98 -19.26 1.89
C TYR A 67 -5.19 -18.90 1.04
N SER A 68 -5.08 -17.78 0.32
CA SER A 68 -6.09 -17.28 -0.60
C SER A 68 -5.57 -17.24 -2.03
N GLY A 69 -6.44 -16.96 -3.01
CA GLY A 69 -6.05 -16.75 -4.40
C GLY A 69 -5.14 -15.53 -4.57
N THR A 70 -4.32 -15.56 -5.63
CA THR A 70 -3.32 -14.52 -5.93
C THR A 70 -3.92 -13.12 -6.11
N GLN A 71 -5.17 -13.03 -6.57
CA GLN A 71 -5.89 -11.75 -6.70
C GLN A 71 -6.44 -11.22 -5.38
N GLY A 72 -6.44 -12.04 -4.32
CA GLY A 72 -7.02 -11.69 -3.02
C GLY A 72 -8.45 -12.20 -2.83
N TYR A 73 -9.00 -11.94 -1.66
CA TYR A 73 -10.27 -12.46 -1.19
C TYR A 73 -11.45 -12.01 -2.06
N LEU A 74 -12.13 -12.97 -2.70
CA LEU A 74 -13.19 -12.71 -3.68
C LEU A 74 -14.31 -11.79 -3.14
N PRO A 75 -14.88 -12.03 -1.95
CA PRO A 75 -15.96 -11.14 -1.45
C PRO A 75 -15.51 -9.68 -1.27
N LEU A 76 -14.24 -9.43 -0.97
CA LEU A 76 -13.71 -8.07 -0.92
C LEU A 76 -13.61 -7.46 -2.32
N ARG A 77 -13.17 -8.23 -3.32
CA ARG A 77 -13.12 -7.79 -4.72
C ARG A 77 -14.50 -7.47 -5.28
N GLU A 78 -15.50 -8.31 -4.98
CA GLU A 78 -16.92 -8.07 -5.34
C GLU A 78 -17.45 -6.79 -4.67
N TRP A 79 -17.13 -6.59 -3.40
CA TRP A 79 -17.52 -5.36 -2.69
C TRP A 79 -16.88 -4.12 -3.31
N VAL A 80 -15.60 -4.18 -3.69
CA VAL A 80 -14.89 -3.08 -4.37
C VAL A 80 -15.52 -2.80 -5.73
N ALA A 81 -15.82 -3.82 -6.54
CA ALA A 81 -16.49 -3.65 -7.83
C ALA A 81 -17.84 -2.92 -7.67
N LYS A 82 -18.64 -3.35 -6.71
CA LYS A 82 -19.93 -2.69 -6.40
C LYS A 82 -19.75 -1.25 -5.93
N ARG A 83 -18.68 -0.96 -5.17
CA ARG A 83 -18.35 0.41 -4.76
C ARG A 83 -18.04 1.31 -5.96
N TYR A 84 -17.31 0.80 -6.97
CA TYR A 84 -17.07 1.53 -8.22
C TYR A 84 -18.38 1.92 -8.92
N GLU A 85 -19.35 1.02 -8.97
CA GLU A 85 -20.69 1.33 -9.52
C GLU A 85 -21.35 2.49 -8.79
N THR A 86 -21.28 2.51 -7.44
CA THR A 86 -21.85 3.62 -6.64
C THR A 86 -21.14 4.96 -6.86
N MET A 87 -19.90 4.93 -7.34
CA MET A 87 -19.11 6.10 -7.72
C MET A 87 -19.30 6.53 -9.18
N GLY A 88 -20.19 5.86 -9.91
CA GLY A 88 -20.48 6.15 -11.32
C GLY A 88 -19.52 5.49 -12.31
N VAL A 89 -18.64 4.61 -11.86
CA VAL A 89 -17.74 3.84 -12.73
C VAL A 89 -18.38 2.47 -12.98
N SER A 90 -18.89 2.26 -14.18
CA SER A 90 -19.53 1.01 -14.56
C SER A 90 -18.59 0.04 -15.28
N GLY A 91 -18.93 -1.24 -15.26
CA GLY A 91 -18.24 -2.29 -16.02
C GLY A 91 -17.06 -2.93 -15.29
N VAL A 92 -16.68 -2.47 -14.11
CA VAL A 92 -15.63 -3.08 -13.29
C VAL A 92 -16.17 -4.38 -12.65
N GLN A 93 -15.49 -5.48 -12.90
CA GLN A 93 -15.82 -6.80 -12.34
C GLN A 93 -14.81 -7.20 -11.25
N ALA A 94 -15.16 -8.16 -10.41
CA ALA A 94 -14.25 -8.67 -9.39
C ALA A 94 -12.92 -9.19 -9.97
N ASP A 95 -12.95 -9.70 -11.21
CA ASP A 95 -11.75 -10.22 -11.88
C ASP A 95 -10.80 -9.13 -12.41
N ASP A 96 -11.26 -7.88 -12.48
CA ASP A 96 -10.44 -6.73 -12.82
C ASP A 96 -9.70 -6.17 -11.58
N ILE A 97 -9.91 -6.75 -10.40
CA ILE A 97 -9.43 -6.23 -9.12
C ILE A 97 -8.41 -7.18 -8.49
N ILE A 98 -7.29 -6.62 -8.07
CA ILE A 98 -6.27 -7.30 -7.26
C ILE A 98 -6.14 -6.57 -5.94
N ILE A 99 -6.22 -7.32 -4.84
CA ILE A 99 -5.98 -6.79 -3.49
C ILE A 99 -4.49 -6.85 -3.18
N THR A 100 -3.94 -5.73 -2.76
CA THR A 100 -2.51 -5.58 -2.48
C THR A 100 -2.25 -5.11 -1.05
N ASN A 101 -1.01 -5.25 -0.59
CA ASN A 101 -0.57 -4.72 0.70
C ASN A 101 -0.21 -3.22 0.58
N GLY A 102 -1.25 -2.40 0.40
CA GLY A 102 -1.12 -0.96 0.22
C GLY A 102 -0.63 -0.54 -1.17
N SER A 103 -0.61 0.77 -1.39
CA SER A 103 -0.26 1.40 -2.67
C SER A 103 1.19 1.14 -3.11
N GLN A 104 2.11 0.94 -2.16
CA GLN A 104 3.51 0.64 -2.50
C GLN A 104 3.67 -0.65 -3.28
N GLN A 105 2.94 -1.70 -2.93
CA GLN A 105 2.96 -2.93 -3.71
C GLN A 105 2.41 -2.70 -5.12
N VAL A 106 1.35 -1.90 -5.26
CA VAL A 106 0.79 -1.54 -6.58
C VAL A 106 1.83 -0.83 -7.44
N LEU A 107 2.51 0.19 -6.90
CA LEU A 107 3.54 0.95 -7.61
C LEU A 107 4.68 0.04 -8.06
N THR A 108 5.14 -0.85 -7.17
CA THR A 108 6.19 -1.83 -7.51
C THR A 108 5.73 -2.80 -8.61
N MET A 109 4.49 -3.29 -8.53
CA MET A 109 3.95 -4.21 -9.54
C MET A 109 3.79 -3.52 -10.90
N ILE A 110 3.25 -2.30 -10.93
CA ILE A 110 3.12 -1.53 -12.17
C ILE A 110 4.51 -1.29 -12.77
N GLY A 111 5.47 -0.82 -11.99
CA GLY A 111 6.83 -0.60 -12.46
C GLY A 111 7.46 -1.88 -13.03
N ALA A 112 7.27 -3.01 -12.35
CA ALA A 112 7.85 -4.28 -12.80
C ALA A 112 7.18 -4.87 -14.05
N CYS A 113 5.88 -4.62 -14.24
CA CYS A 113 5.10 -5.21 -15.33
C CYS A 113 5.02 -4.32 -16.58
N MET A 114 5.16 -3.00 -16.42
CA MET A 114 4.84 -2.03 -17.47
C MET A 114 6.05 -1.23 -17.95
N LEU A 115 7.20 -1.30 -17.26
CA LEU A 115 8.34 -0.43 -17.53
C LEU A 115 9.62 -1.23 -17.75
N ASP A 116 10.31 -0.90 -18.82
CA ASP A 116 11.69 -1.36 -19.09
C ASP A 116 12.71 -0.28 -18.71
N PRO A 117 13.98 -0.65 -18.46
CA PRO A 117 15.05 0.32 -18.21
C PRO A 117 15.20 1.31 -19.37
N GLY A 118 14.99 2.60 -19.06
CA GLY A 118 15.05 3.68 -20.06
C GLY A 118 13.69 4.24 -20.47
N ASP A 119 12.60 3.60 -20.09
CA ASP A 119 11.26 4.13 -20.30
C ASP A 119 11.04 5.43 -19.55
N LYS A 120 10.18 6.28 -20.10
CA LYS A 120 9.84 7.58 -19.52
C LYS A 120 8.47 7.51 -18.87
N ILE A 121 8.39 7.94 -17.62
CA ILE A 121 7.15 8.13 -16.89
C ILE A 121 6.89 9.61 -16.65
N ILE A 122 5.62 9.99 -16.63
CA ILE A 122 5.20 11.35 -16.27
C ILE A 122 4.71 11.31 -14.82
N VAL A 123 5.22 12.21 -14.00
CA VAL A 123 4.82 12.36 -12.60
C VAL A 123 4.45 13.81 -12.31
N GLU A 124 3.71 14.03 -11.26
CA GLU A 124 3.42 15.38 -10.75
C GLU A 124 4.69 16.04 -10.20
N ASN A 125 4.67 17.39 -10.08
CA ASN A 125 5.73 18.14 -9.41
C ASN A 125 5.09 19.19 -8.48
N PRO A 126 5.10 18.97 -7.15
CA PRO A 126 5.72 17.85 -6.40
C PRO A 126 4.97 16.52 -6.53
N THR A 127 5.68 15.41 -6.34
CA THR A 127 5.16 14.04 -6.39
C THR A 127 5.45 13.27 -5.10
N TYR A 128 4.85 12.09 -4.99
CA TYR A 128 5.15 11.13 -3.91
C TYR A 128 6.56 10.56 -4.07
N LEU A 129 7.48 10.96 -3.19
CA LEU A 129 8.91 10.64 -3.31
C LEU A 129 9.20 9.14 -3.34
N VAL A 130 8.47 8.35 -2.56
CA VAL A 130 8.69 6.89 -2.49
C VAL A 130 8.30 6.18 -3.80
N ALA A 131 7.45 6.80 -4.62
CA ALA A 131 7.12 6.27 -5.95
C ALA A 131 8.27 6.42 -6.97
N LEU A 132 9.30 7.24 -6.65
CA LEU A 132 10.46 7.46 -7.52
C LEU A 132 11.64 6.52 -7.22
N GLN A 133 11.50 5.61 -6.25
CA GLN A 133 12.51 4.63 -5.86
C GLN A 133 12.39 3.35 -6.67
#